data_e5da943499d6bb42d58d6d5703592803
#
_entry.id   e5da943499d6bb42d58d6d5703592803
#
_cell.length_a   1.000
_cell.length_b   1.000
_cell.length_c   1.000
_cell.angle_alpha   90.00
_cell.angle_beta   90.00
_cell.angle_gamma   90.00
#
_symmetry.space_group_name_H-M   'P 1'
#
loop_
_entity.id
_entity.type
_entity.pdbx_description
1 polymer ?
#
loop_
_entity_poly.entity_id
_entity_poly.type
_entity_poly.pdbx_seq_one_letter_code
_entity_poly.pdbx_strand_id
1 'polypeptide(L)'
;MTNVDSVEVSRFEDLASQWWDPEGDFKPLHQINPLRLEYIDQRFPLDGQNMLDLGCGGGLLAESMSDRGASVMGLDAGSAPIAVAKLHARETDRKICYQQGTAEELLKTHAAQFDGVTCMEMLEHVPHPDRIVTACAQLVRPGGSLFFPL
;
A
#
# COMPACT_ATOMS: atom_id res chain seq x y z
N MET A 1 10.93 -22.55 -16.06
CA MET A 1 10.65 -23.31 -14.84
C MET A 1 11.23 -22.57 -13.64
N THR A 2 10.37 -22.09 -12.80
CA THR A 2 10.79 -21.45 -11.57
C THR A 2 11.16 -22.54 -10.56
N ASN A 3 12.44 -22.63 -10.24
CA ASN A 3 12.87 -23.34 -9.05
C ASN A 3 12.38 -22.54 -7.86
N VAL A 4 11.33 -23.02 -7.23
CA VAL A 4 10.90 -22.48 -5.96
C VAL A 4 11.82 -23.06 -4.90
N ASP A 5 12.75 -22.22 -4.43
CA ASP A 5 13.60 -22.57 -3.31
C ASP A 5 12.75 -22.60 -2.06
N SER A 6 12.68 -23.75 -1.40
CA SER A 6 11.91 -23.91 -0.15
C SER A 6 12.43 -23.00 0.97
N VAL A 7 13.73 -22.68 0.96
CA VAL A 7 14.32 -21.76 1.93
C VAL A 7 13.82 -20.32 1.67
N GLU A 8 13.71 -19.95 0.41
CA GLU A 8 13.21 -18.63 0.02
C GLU A 8 11.73 -18.47 0.36
N VAL A 9 10.91 -19.48 0.09
CA VAL A 9 9.49 -19.49 0.49
C VAL A 9 9.36 -19.36 2.02
N SER A 10 10.18 -20.10 2.78
CA SER A 10 10.20 -20.01 4.23
C SER A 10 10.57 -18.62 4.73
N ARG A 11 11.51 -17.93 4.06
CA ARG A 11 11.87 -16.54 4.38
C ARG A 11 10.72 -15.58 4.15
N PHE A 12 9.95 -15.74 3.09
CA PHE A 12 8.77 -14.91 2.82
C PHE A 12 7.69 -15.13 3.86
N GLU A 13 7.46 -16.38 4.27
CA GLU A 13 6.52 -16.70 5.34
C GLU A 13 6.97 -16.09 6.67
N ASP A 14 8.25 -16.19 7.01
CA ASP A 14 8.82 -15.59 8.22
C ASP A 14 8.68 -14.06 8.19
N LEU A 15 8.98 -13.43 7.06
CA LEU A 15 8.85 -11.99 6.89
C LEU A 15 7.38 -11.55 6.99
N ALA A 16 6.45 -12.30 6.42
CA ALA A 16 5.03 -12.04 6.52
C ALA A 16 4.56 -12.11 7.98
N SER A 17 4.99 -13.14 8.70
CA SER A 17 4.70 -13.31 10.12
C SER A 17 5.22 -12.13 10.95
N GLN A 18 6.45 -11.67 10.69
CA GLN A 18 7.04 -10.52 11.36
C GLN A 18 6.31 -9.22 11.03
N TRP A 19 5.98 -8.99 9.75
CA TRP A 19 5.29 -7.78 9.31
C TRP A 19 3.93 -7.63 10.01
N TRP A 20 3.19 -8.72 10.13
CA TRP A 20 1.85 -8.71 10.68
C TRP A 20 1.79 -8.98 12.19
N ASP A 21 2.94 -9.13 12.85
CA ASP A 21 3.03 -9.25 14.30
C ASP A 21 2.92 -7.85 14.94
N PRO A 22 1.81 -7.53 15.64
CA PRO A 22 1.64 -6.21 16.25
C PRO A 22 2.60 -5.94 17.41
N GLU A 23 3.30 -6.96 17.90
CA GLU A 23 4.29 -6.84 18.97
C GLU A 23 5.73 -7.01 18.47
N GLY A 24 5.92 -7.15 17.14
CA GLY A 24 7.23 -7.33 16.52
C GLY A 24 7.87 -6.01 16.09
N ASP A 25 8.76 -6.12 15.10
CA ASP A 25 9.57 -5.01 14.61
C ASP A 25 8.72 -3.90 13.95
N PHE A 26 7.54 -4.24 13.47
CA PHE A 26 6.62 -3.30 12.82
C PHE A 26 5.54 -2.76 13.77
N LYS A 27 5.72 -2.95 15.07
CA LYS A 27 4.80 -2.45 16.08
C LYS A 27 4.46 -0.95 15.91
N PRO A 28 5.41 -0.04 15.65
CA PRO A 28 5.06 1.37 15.45
C PRO A 28 4.06 1.61 14.31
N LEU A 29 4.14 0.85 13.22
CA LEU A 29 3.18 0.93 12.13
C LEU A 29 1.80 0.45 12.54
N HIS A 30 1.72 -0.65 13.30
CA HIS A 30 0.47 -1.16 13.83
C HIS A 30 -0.20 -0.17 14.79
N GLN A 31 0.60 0.56 15.57
CA GLN A 31 0.09 1.57 16.52
C GLN A 31 -0.45 2.80 15.81
N ILE A 32 0.22 3.27 14.74
CA ILE A 32 -0.19 4.48 14.03
C ILE A 32 -1.28 4.22 12.99
N ASN A 33 -1.41 3.00 12.50
CA ASN A 33 -2.31 2.68 11.39
C ASN A 33 -3.79 3.03 11.68
N PRO A 34 -4.37 2.72 12.86
CA PRO A 34 -5.75 3.10 13.15
C PRO A 34 -5.98 4.61 13.14
N LEU A 35 -4.99 5.38 13.58
CA LEU A 35 -5.06 6.83 13.60
C LEU A 35 -5.02 7.41 12.18
N ARG A 36 -4.16 6.88 11.33
CA ARG A 36 -4.08 7.26 9.92
C ARG A 36 -5.37 6.91 9.17
N LEU A 37 -5.88 5.72 9.39
CA LEU A 37 -7.12 5.27 8.78
C LEU A 37 -8.29 6.18 9.14
N GLU A 38 -8.44 6.49 10.42
CA GLU A 38 -9.51 7.36 10.90
C GLU A 38 -9.38 8.77 10.33
N TYR A 39 -8.16 9.32 10.30
CA TYR A 39 -7.89 10.62 9.70
C TYR A 39 -8.34 10.67 8.24
N ILE A 40 -8.00 9.64 7.47
CA ILE A 40 -8.34 9.56 6.05
C ILE A 40 -9.85 9.44 5.87
N ASP A 41 -10.47 8.50 6.57
CA ASP A 41 -11.89 8.19 6.41
C ASP A 41 -12.80 9.35 6.82
N GLN A 42 -12.42 10.11 7.86
CA GLN A 42 -13.17 11.30 8.27
C GLN A 42 -13.14 12.41 7.23
N ARG A 43 -12.02 12.59 6.53
CA ARG A 43 -11.84 13.66 5.53
C ARG A 43 -12.28 13.25 4.15
N PHE A 44 -12.17 11.96 3.85
CA PHE A 44 -12.49 11.40 2.55
C PHE A 44 -13.11 10.02 2.77
N PRO A 45 -14.43 9.94 2.97
CA PRO A 45 -15.08 8.67 3.26
C PRO A 45 -14.71 7.60 2.26
N LEU A 46 -14.15 6.51 2.76
CA LEU A 46 -13.50 5.47 1.94
C LEU A 46 -14.49 4.56 1.23
N ASP A 47 -15.70 4.41 1.76
CA ASP A 47 -16.69 3.50 1.19
C ASP A 47 -16.99 3.84 -0.27
N GLY A 48 -16.81 2.87 -1.15
CA GLY A 48 -17.04 3.02 -2.59
C GLY A 48 -15.93 3.74 -3.36
N GLN A 49 -14.85 4.17 -2.70
CA GLN A 49 -13.76 4.90 -3.35
C GLN A 49 -12.74 3.94 -3.97
N ASN A 50 -12.12 4.39 -5.06
CA ASN A 50 -11.00 3.71 -5.71
C ASN A 50 -9.69 4.32 -5.21
N MET A 51 -8.96 3.60 -4.37
CA MET A 51 -7.79 4.08 -3.66
C MET A 51 -6.50 3.43 -4.16
N LEU A 52 -5.44 4.21 -4.23
CA LEU A 52 -4.08 3.71 -4.41
C LEU A 52 -3.29 3.95 -3.13
N ASP A 53 -2.68 2.89 -2.60
CA ASP A 53 -1.70 3.00 -1.52
C ASP A 53 -0.30 2.85 -2.11
N LEU A 54 0.40 3.97 -2.26
CA LEU A 54 1.74 4.03 -2.85
C LEU A 54 2.79 3.83 -1.77
N GLY A 55 3.69 2.87 -1.98
CA GLY A 55 4.60 2.42 -0.94
C GLY A 55 3.87 1.59 0.10
N CYS A 56 3.03 0.66 -0.35
CA CYS A 56 2.09 -0.07 0.51
C CYS A 56 2.74 -1.04 1.49
N GLY A 57 4.01 -1.40 1.29
CA GLY A 57 4.68 -2.39 2.13
C GLY A 57 3.92 -3.70 2.18
N GLY A 58 3.80 -4.27 3.37
CA GLY A 58 3.08 -5.53 3.60
C GLY A 58 1.56 -5.42 3.62
N GLY A 59 0.99 -4.24 3.35
CA GLY A 59 -0.43 -4.07 3.11
C GLY A 59 -1.27 -3.62 4.29
N LEU A 60 -0.66 -3.10 5.33
CA LEU A 60 -1.36 -2.76 6.58
C LEU A 60 -2.44 -1.69 6.36
N LEU A 61 -2.08 -0.56 5.76
CA LEU A 61 -3.06 0.50 5.46
C LEU A 61 -4.02 0.08 4.33
N ALA A 62 -3.50 -0.57 3.30
CA ALA A 62 -4.32 -1.03 2.17
C ALA A 62 -5.45 -1.96 2.62
N GLU A 63 -5.15 -2.92 3.48
CA GLU A 63 -6.18 -3.82 4.03
C GLU A 63 -7.20 -3.07 4.88
N SER A 64 -6.74 -2.12 5.70
CA SER A 64 -7.62 -1.30 6.54
C SER A 64 -8.58 -0.46 5.70
N MET A 65 -8.10 0.13 4.60
CA MET A 65 -8.96 0.89 3.69
C MET A 65 -9.97 -0.02 2.98
N SER A 66 -9.55 -1.22 2.59
CA SER A 66 -10.44 -2.22 2.00
C SER A 66 -11.56 -2.61 2.98
N ASP A 67 -11.23 -2.79 4.25
CA ASP A 67 -12.20 -3.10 5.29
C ASP A 67 -13.23 -1.97 5.50
N ARG A 68 -12.88 -0.73 5.14
CA ARG A 68 -13.79 0.41 5.16
C ARG A 68 -14.60 0.59 3.88
N GLY A 69 -14.53 -0.36 2.96
CA GLY A 69 -15.33 -0.37 1.73
C GLY A 69 -14.67 0.22 0.50
N ALA A 70 -13.40 0.57 0.57
CA ALA A 70 -12.65 1.05 -0.60
C ALA A 70 -12.25 -0.11 -1.51
N SER A 71 -12.16 0.16 -2.81
CA SER A 71 -11.47 -0.69 -3.76
C SER A 71 -10.01 -0.24 -3.80
N VAL A 72 -9.06 -1.11 -3.44
CA VAL A 72 -7.69 -0.70 -3.17
C VAL A 72 -6.70 -1.39 -4.11
N MET A 73 -5.79 -0.59 -4.66
CA MET A 73 -4.55 -1.06 -5.25
C MET A 73 -3.39 -0.66 -4.35
N GLY A 74 -2.50 -1.62 -4.05
CA GLY A 74 -1.24 -1.36 -3.37
C GLY A 74 -0.08 -1.46 -4.35
N LEU A 75 0.82 -0.48 -4.32
CA LEU A 75 2.01 -0.45 -5.16
C LEU A 75 3.24 -0.27 -4.30
N ASP A 76 4.26 -1.08 -4.55
CA ASP A 76 5.55 -0.98 -3.87
C ASP A 76 6.66 -1.41 -4.82
N ALA A 77 7.82 -0.78 -4.74
CA ALA A 77 8.97 -1.14 -5.56
C ALA A 77 9.63 -2.44 -5.12
N GLY A 78 9.42 -2.86 -3.88
CA GLY A 78 10.02 -4.06 -3.31
C GLY A 78 9.23 -5.33 -3.60
N SER A 79 9.89 -6.37 -4.10
CA SER A 79 9.24 -7.66 -4.34
C SER A 79 8.85 -8.36 -3.04
N ALA A 80 9.67 -8.25 -1.99
CA ALA A 80 9.41 -8.91 -0.72
C ALA A 80 8.17 -8.33 -0.01
N PRO A 81 8.01 -7.01 0.16
CA PRO A 81 6.79 -6.46 0.72
C PRO A 81 5.53 -6.84 -0.06
N ILE A 82 5.59 -6.82 -1.38
CA ILE A 82 4.46 -7.20 -2.23
C ILE A 82 4.09 -8.68 -2.02
N ALA A 83 5.07 -9.55 -1.91
CA ALA A 83 4.84 -10.96 -1.62
C ALA A 83 4.14 -11.15 -0.26
N VAL A 84 4.59 -10.42 0.76
CA VAL A 84 3.96 -10.41 2.09
C VAL A 84 2.50 -9.93 2.01
N ALA A 85 2.27 -8.83 1.32
CA ALA A 85 0.94 -8.24 1.17
C ALA A 85 -0.03 -9.21 0.47
N LYS A 86 0.42 -9.81 -0.63
CA LYS A 86 -0.40 -10.80 -1.38
C LYS A 86 -0.73 -12.02 -0.53
N LEU A 87 0.24 -12.53 0.21
CA LEU A 87 0.05 -13.70 1.07
C LEU A 87 -0.98 -13.41 2.16
N HIS A 88 -0.84 -12.31 2.87
CA HIS A 88 -1.75 -11.96 3.96
C HIS A 88 -3.17 -11.70 3.45
N ALA A 89 -3.32 -11.01 2.33
CA ALA A 89 -4.63 -10.78 1.72
C ALA A 89 -5.31 -12.09 1.35
N ARG A 90 -4.56 -13.04 0.80
CA ARG A 90 -5.08 -14.36 0.45
C ARG A 90 -5.50 -15.14 1.69
N GLU A 91 -4.68 -15.15 2.73
CA GLU A 91 -4.96 -15.85 3.99
C GLU A 91 -6.19 -15.28 4.71
N THR A 92 -6.44 -14.00 4.55
CA THR A 92 -7.55 -13.29 5.20
C THR A 92 -8.74 -13.04 4.27
N ASP A 93 -8.71 -13.61 3.07
CA ASP A 93 -9.77 -13.53 2.05
C ASP A 93 -10.14 -12.08 1.69
N ARG A 94 -9.13 -11.22 1.56
CA ARG A 94 -9.29 -9.83 1.10
C ARG A 94 -8.92 -9.71 -0.38
N LYS A 95 -9.74 -9.00 -1.13
CA LYS A 95 -9.52 -8.76 -2.56
C LYS A 95 -8.88 -7.40 -2.75
N ILE A 96 -7.56 -7.38 -2.78
CA ILE A 96 -6.76 -6.17 -2.99
C ILE A 96 -5.81 -6.46 -4.16
N CYS A 97 -5.69 -5.51 -5.07
CA CYS A 97 -4.74 -5.61 -6.18
C CYS A 97 -3.38 -5.08 -5.73
N TYR A 98 -2.41 -5.97 -5.54
CA TYR A 98 -1.04 -5.60 -5.23
C TYR A 98 -0.16 -5.76 -6.45
N GLN A 99 0.67 -4.75 -6.71
CA GLN A 99 1.57 -4.73 -7.86
C GLN A 99 2.93 -4.19 -7.45
N GLN A 100 4.00 -4.88 -7.90
CA GLN A 100 5.35 -4.36 -7.78
C GLN A 100 5.60 -3.35 -8.91
N GLY A 101 6.13 -2.18 -8.57
CA GLY A 101 6.46 -1.17 -9.56
C GLY A 101 6.63 0.20 -8.94
N THR A 102 6.84 1.18 -9.81
CA THR A 102 6.99 2.60 -9.44
C THR A 102 5.76 3.40 -9.85
N ALA A 103 5.60 4.57 -9.23
CA ALA A 103 4.52 5.49 -9.57
C ALA A 103 4.60 5.93 -11.04
N GLU A 104 5.80 6.17 -11.55
CA GLU A 104 6.02 6.59 -12.94
C GLU A 104 5.61 5.49 -13.93
N GLU A 105 5.89 4.23 -13.60
CA GLU A 105 5.45 3.10 -14.42
C GLU A 105 3.91 3.00 -14.43
N LEU A 106 3.30 3.17 -13.26
CA LEU A 106 1.84 3.09 -13.12
C LEU A 106 1.13 4.19 -13.90
N LEU A 107 1.73 5.37 -14.02
CA LEU A 107 1.18 6.48 -14.80
C LEU A 107 0.93 6.13 -16.26
N LYS A 108 1.68 5.20 -16.83
CA LYS A 108 1.52 4.78 -18.23
C LYS A 108 0.17 4.14 -18.49
N THR A 109 -0.46 3.58 -17.46
CA THR A 109 -1.71 2.81 -17.60
C THR A 109 -2.85 3.34 -16.72
N HIS A 110 -2.55 4.13 -15.67
CA HIS A 110 -3.52 4.48 -14.63
C HIS A 110 -3.61 5.99 -14.35
N ALA A 111 -3.21 6.85 -15.28
CA ALA A 111 -3.27 8.30 -15.08
C ALA A 111 -4.72 8.76 -14.77
N ALA A 112 -4.86 9.58 -13.72
CA ALA A 112 -6.12 10.18 -13.31
C ALA A 112 -7.25 9.16 -13.00
N GLN A 113 -6.91 7.95 -12.55
CA GLN A 113 -7.90 6.89 -12.33
C GLN A 113 -8.32 6.72 -10.87
N PHE A 114 -7.51 7.21 -9.93
CA PHE A 114 -7.80 6.97 -8.52
C PHE A 114 -8.58 8.13 -7.90
N ASP A 115 -9.57 7.82 -7.06
CA ASP A 115 -10.30 8.81 -6.29
C ASP A 115 -9.42 9.42 -5.21
N GLY A 116 -8.56 8.61 -4.61
CA GLY A 116 -7.59 9.05 -3.62
C GLY A 116 -6.29 8.26 -3.72
N VAL A 117 -5.21 8.89 -3.29
CA VAL A 117 -3.88 8.27 -3.21
C VAL A 117 -3.31 8.52 -1.81
N THR A 118 -2.87 7.45 -1.16
CA THR A 118 -2.14 7.52 0.11
C THR A 118 -0.67 7.21 -0.15
N CYS A 119 0.22 8.00 0.44
CA CYS A 119 1.67 7.82 0.33
C CYS A 119 2.28 8.13 1.71
N MET A 120 2.22 7.15 2.61
CA MET A 120 2.44 7.38 4.04
C MET A 120 3.82 6.96 4.53
N GLU A 121 4.53 6.09 3.81
CA GLU A 121 5.82 5.55 4.26
C GLU A 121 6.92 5.57 3.19
N MET A 122 6.80 6.42 2.17
CA MET A 122 7.71 6.39 1.04
C MET A 122 8.65 7.59 0.94
N LEU A 123 8.18 8.80 1.24
CA LEU A 123 8.89 10.03 0.87
C LEU A 123 10.26 10.16 1.53
N GLU A 124 10.41 9.66 2.75
CA GLU A 124 11.68 9.69 3.49
C GLU A 124 12.72 8.69 2.95
N HIS A 125 12.32 7.77 2.07
CA HIS A 125 13.19 6.70 1.56
C HIS A 125 13.57 6.86 0.10
N VAL A 126 13.16 7.95 -0.57
CA VAL A 126 13.44 8.17 -1.99
C VAL A 126 14.34 9.38 -2.20
N PRO A 127 15.22 9.33 -3.23
CA PRO A 127 16.14 10.46 -3.50
C PRO A 127 15.43 11.70 -4.01
N HIS A 128 14.26 11.56 -4.65
CA HIS A 128 13.51 12.67 -5.25
C HIS A 128 12.05 12.63 -4.83
N PRO A 129 11.71 13.04 -3.58
CA PRO A 129 10.32 13.01 -3.12
C PRO A 129 9.39 13.93 -3.92
N ASP A 130 9.90 15.00 -4.51
CA ASP A 130 9.14 15.90 -5.39
C ASP A 130 8.57 15.16 -6.60
N ARG A 131 9.30 14.20 -7.17
CA ARG A 131 8.82 13.39 -8.30
C ARG A 131 7.68 12.46 -7.88
N ILE A 132 7.74 11.93 -6.67
CA ILE A 132 6.67 11.10 -6.13
C ILE A 132 5.38 11.93 -5.94
N VAL A 133 5.49 13.11 -5.36
CA VAL A 133 4.36 14.02 -5.18
C VAL A 133 3.73 14.38 -6.53
N THR A 134 4.56 14.70 -7.52
CA THR A 134 4.09 15.00 -8.89
C THR A 134 3.36 13.80 -9.49
N ALA A 135 3.91 12.61 -9.37
CA ALA A 135 3.28 11.38 -9.86
C ALA A 135 1.94 11.11 -9.18
N CYS A 136 1.85 11.30 -7.87
CA CYS A 136 0.60 11.16 -7.12
C CYS A 136 -0.48 12.11 -7.64
N ALA A 137 -0.10 13.36 -7.92
CA ALA A 137 -1.01 14.36 -8.46
C ALA A 137 -1.55 13.97 -9.85
N GLN A 138 -0.76 13.23 -10.62
CA GLN A 138 -1.16 12.74 -11.95
C GLN A 138 -1.94 11.42 -11.90
N LEU A 139 -1.78 10.64 -10.82
CA LEU A 139 -2.51 9.38 -10.62
C LEU A 139 -3.92 9.62 -10.08
N VAL A 140 -4.11 10.65 -9.28
CA VAL A 140 -5.42 11.00 -8.73
C VAL A 140 -6.26 11.71 -9.77
N ARG A 141 -7.57 11.43 -9.78
CA ARG A 141 -8.51 12.13 -10.68
C ARG A 141 -8.66 13.59 -10.26
N PRO A 142 -9.08 14.49 -11.17
CA PRO A 142 -9.45 15.86 -10.79
C PRO A 142 -10.53 15.84 -9.71
N GLY A 143 -10.33 16.61 -8.64
CA GLY A 143 -11.22 16.65 -7.50
C GLY A 143 -11.03 15.52 -6.49
N GLY A 144 -10.08 14.61 -6.72
CA GLY A 144 -9.70 13.59 -5.76
C GLY A 144 -8.81 14.12 -4.63
N SER A 145 -8.36 13.21 -3.77
CA SER A 145 -7.58 13.57 -2.58
C SER A 145 -6.24 12.85 -2.51
N LEU A 146 -5.23 13.56 -1.98
CA LEU A 146 -3.90 13.02 -1.72
C LEU A 146 -3.63 13.08 -0.21
N PHE A 147 -3.02 12.02 0.32
CA PHE A 147 -2.66 11.96 1.74
C PHE A 147 -1.17 11.63 1.88
N PHE A 148 -0.45 12.51 2.55
CA PHE A 148 0.97 12.36 2.86
C PHE A 148 1.17 12.47 4.37
N PRO A 149 2.24 11.87 4.94
CA PRO A 149 2.56 12.05 6.36
C PRO A 149 2.97 13.49 6.64
N LEU A 150 2.69 13.93 7.84
CA LEU A 150 3.13 15.21 8.34
C LEU A 150 4.59 15.18 8.83
#